data_f3f929c2ad2cf72037a003129efc52e0
#
_entry.id   f3f929c2ad2cf72037a003129efc52e0
#
_cell.length_a   1.000
_cell.length_b   1.000
_cell.length_c   1.000
_cell.angle_alpha   90.00
_cell.angle_beta   90.00
_cell.angle_gamma   90.00
#
_symmetry.space_group_name_H-M   'P 1'
#
loop_
_entity.id
_entity.type
_entity.pdbx_description
1 polymer ?
#
loop_
_entity_poly.entity_id
_entity_poly.type
_entity_poly.pdbx_seq_one_letter_code
_entity_poly.pdbx_strand_id
1 'polypeptide(L)'
;MEVRFIDTRAQGVLDYLVGAVLVLAPWIFQFNDVAAAKWVAIGVGLAMIATALMTNYELGVAKLIPMHVHLVMDALIGAFLALSPWIFGFSDEGTNAWLPHVVVGLAEIGIAAVSSPWPRRDDLDRREREMFNRPARA
;
A
#
# COMPACT_ATOMS: atom_id res chain seq x y z
N MET A 1 12.84 -1.85 20.96
CA MET A 1 11.38 -2.04 20.86
C MET A 1 11.01 -1.95 19.40
N GLU A 2 10.71 -3.06 18.75
CA GLU A 2 10.26 -3.04 17.38
C GLU A 2 8.79 -2.58 17.35
N VAL A 3 8.58 -1.36 16.88
CA VAL A 3 7.24 -0.77 16.73
C VAL A 3 6.67 -1.19 15.36
N ARG A 4 6.60 -2.51 15.11
CA ARG A 4 6.10 -3.09 13.86
C ARG A 4 4.90 -3.96 14.15
N PHE A 5 3.72 -3.37 14.03
CA PHE A 5 2.44 -3.99 14.40
C PHE A 5 1.72 -4.66 13.23
N ILE A 6 2.04 -4.24 12.00
CA ILE A 6 1.33 -4.70 10.79
C ILE A 6 2.15 -5.80 10.15
N ASP A 7 1.58 -6.99 10.05
CA ASP A 7 2.20 -8.10 9.33
C ASP A 7 2.02 -7.97 7.80
N THR A 8 2.76 -8.76 7.05
CA THR A 8 2.78 -8.70 5.59
C THR A 8 1.41 -8.95 4.96
N ARG A 9 0.57 -9.79 5.56
CA ARG A 9 -0.77 -10.08 5.06
C ARG A 9 -1.72 -8.91 5.29
N ALA A 10 -1.69 -8.31 6.48
CA ALA A 10 -2.48 -7.13 6.79
C ALA A 10 -2.07 -5.94 5.91
N GLN A 11 -0.76 -5.76 5.69
CA GLN A 11 -0.24 -4.77 4.75
C GLN A 11 -0.84 -4.96 3.36
N GLY A 12 -0.82 -6.18 2.82
CA GLY A 12 -1.37 -6.45 1.50
C GLY A 12 -2.85 -6.15 1.37
N VAL A 13 -3.65 -6.46 2.40
CA VAL A 13 -5.07 -6.08 2.42
C VAL A 13 -5.24 -4.56 2.38
N LEU A 14 -4.43 -3.82 3.16
CA LEU A 14 -4.46 -2.36 3.17
C LEU A 14 -4.07 -1.78 1.82
N ASP A 15 -3.03 -2.29 1.16
CA ASP A 15 -2.56 -1.81 -0.14
C ASP A 15 -3.65 -1.94 -1.23
N TYR A 16 -4.32 -3.09 -1.29
CA TYR A 16 -5.42 -3.30 -2.23
C TYR A 16 -6.62 -2.41 -1.91
N LEU A 17 -6.99 -2.28 -0.62
CA LEU A 17 -8.10 -1.43 -0.20
C LEU A 17 -7.84 0.04 -0.48
N VAL A 18 -6.68 0.56 -0.07
CA VAL A 18 -6.32 1.97 -0.28
C VAL A 18 -6.16 2.25 -1.77
N GLY A 19 -5.54 1.35 -2.52
CA GLY A 19 -5.44 1.47 -3.97
C GLY A 19 -6.81 1.56 -4.65
N ALA A 20 -7.75 0.69 -4.28
CA ALA A 20 -9.11 0.72 -4.80
C ALA A 20 -9.87 2.00 -4.40
N VAL A 21 -9.74 2.43 -3.14
CA VAL A 21 -10.35 3.69 -2.66
C VAL A 21 -9.79 4.88 -3.42
N LEU A 22 -8.48 4.95 -3.68
CA LEU A 22 -7.87 6.03 -4.45
C LEU A 22 -8.36 6.07 -5.89
N VAL A 23 -8.51 4.92 -6.54
CA VAL A 23 -9.08 4.86 -7.89
C VAL A 23 -10.50 5.41 -7.93
N LEU A 24 -11.30 5.15 -6.90
CA LEU A 24 -12.69 5.61 -6.80
C LEU A 24 -12.83 6.99 -6.14
N ALA A 25 -11.78 7.49 -5.49
CA ALA A 25 -11.78 8.72 -4.70
C ALA A 25 -12.33 9.96 -5.43
N PRO A 26 -12.02 10.20 -6.72
CA PRO A 26 -12.56 11.36 -7.44
C PRO A 26 -14.08 11.46 -7.39
N TRP A 27 -14.77 10.34 -7.42
CA TRP A 27 -16.23 10.28 -7.35
C TRP A 27 -16.75 10.19 -5.92
N ILE A 28 -16.08 9.47 -5.04
CA ILE A 28 -16.45 9.35 -3.61
C ILE A 28 -16.37 10.73 -2.94
N PHE A 29 -15.30 11.47 -3.17
CA PHE A 29 -15.04 12.79 -2.56
C PHE A 29 -15.42 13.96 -3.48
N GLN A 30 -16.03 13.69 -4.62
CA GLN A 30 -16.57 14.71 -5.55
C GLN A 30 -15.51 15.71 -6.03
N PHE A 31 -14.34 15.23 -6.42
CA PHE A 31 -13.31 16.05 -7.07
C PHE A 31 -12.99 15.60 -8.51
N ASN A 32 -13.90 14.87 -9.14
CA ASN A 32 -13.73 14.38 -10.51
C ASN A 32 -13.61 15.49 -11.56
N ASP A 33 -14.04 16.71 -11.21
CA ASP A 33 -13.91 17.90 -12.07
C ASP A 33 -12.53 18.55 -11.97
N VAL A 34 -11.74 18.25 -10.93
CA VAL A 34 -10.37 18.73 -10.78
C VAL A 34 -9.42 17.74 -11.43
N ALA A 35 -9.05 17.98 -12.67
CA ALA A 35 -8.32 17.03 -13.52
C ALA A 35 -7.02 16.55 -12.88
N ALA A 36 -6.21 17.44 -12.31
CA ALA A 36 -4.95 17.07 -11.65
C ALA A 36 -5.18 16.15 -10.44
N ALA A 37 -6.09 16.52 -9.54
CA ALA A 37 -6.44 15.70 -8.37
C ALA A 37 -6.96 14.32 -8.78
N LYS A 38 -7.85 14.28 -9.77
CA LYS A 38 -8.44 13.04 -10.30
C LYS A 38 -7.36 12.07 -10.80
N TRP A 39 -6.50 12.53 -11.69
CA TRP A 39 -5.53 11.64 -12.33
C TRP A 39 -4.39 11.24 -11.40
N VAL A 40 -3.99 12.10 -10.45
CA VAL A 40 -3.04 11.72 -9.40
C VAL A 40 -3.63 10.61 -8.52
N ALA A 41 -4.86 10.74 -8.05
CA ALA A 41 -5.50 9.71 -7.23
C ALA A 41 -5.63 8.38 -7.97
N ILE A 42 -6.12 8.40 -9.20
CA ILE A 42 -6.27 7.18 -10.02
C ILE A 42 -4.90 6.55 -10.31
N GLY A 43 -3.93 7.35 -10.75
CA GLY A 43 -2.59 6.88 -11.09
C GLY A 43 -1.87 6.27 -9.90
N VAL A 44 -1.92 6.91 -8.74
CA VAL A 44 -1.32 6.39 -7.50
C VAL A 44 -2.06 5.13 -7.03
N GLY A 45 -3.38 5.11 -7.06
CA GLY A 45 -4.16 3.92 -6.70
C GLY A 45 -3.82 2.71 -7.56
N LEU A 46 -3.72 2.89 -8.87
CA LEU A 46 -3.31 1.82 -9.79
C LEU A 46 -1.86 1.38 -9.55
N ALA A 47 -0.95 2.32 -9.27
CA ALA A 47 0.44 1.99 -8.94
C ALA A 47 0.53 1.17 -7.66
N MET A 48 -0.23 1.50 -6.61
CA MET A 48 -0.30 0.73 -5.37
C MET A 48 -0.80 -0.70 -5.62
N ILE A 49 -1.87 -0.88 -6.38
CA ILE A 49 -2.40 -2.19 -6.73
C ILE A 49 -1.35 -2.99 -7.53
N ALA A 50 -0.69 -2.36 -8.49
CA ALA A 50 0.34 -3.02 -9.30
C ALA A 50 1.54 -3.44 -8.46
N THR A 51 2.04 -2.59 -7.58
CA THR A 51 3.16 -2.93 -6.67
C THR A 51 2.78 -4.05 -5.70
N ALA A 52 1.57 -4.04 -5.17
CA ALA A 52 1.05 -5.11 -4.31
C ALA A 52 0.99 -6.45 -5.07
N LEU A 53 0.48 -6.46 -6.29
CA LEU A 53 0.45 -7.66 -7.15
C LEU A 53 1.86 -8.22 -7.44
N MET A 54 2.86 -7.35 -7.54
CA MET A 54 4.24 -7.72 -7.87
C MET A 54 5.11 -8.02 -6.65
N THR A 55 4.60 -7.85 -5.44
CA THR A 55 5.38 -8.03 -4.21
C THR A 55 5.42 -9.48 -3.76
N ASN A 56 6.58 -9.91 -3.27
CA ASN A 56 6.80 -11.24 -2.73
C ASN A 56 6.28 -11.35 -1.29
N TYR A 57 4.97 -11.50 -1.16
CA TYR A 57 4.27 -11.75 0.09
C TYR A 57 3.00 -12.60 -0.19
N GLU A 58 2.20 -12.92 0.84
CA GLU A 58 1.09 -13.89 0.74
C GLU A 58 0.05 -13.51 -0.31
N LEU A 59 -0.21 -12.21 -0.51
CA LEU A 59 -1.23 -11.69 -1.43
C LEU A 59 -0.65 -11.24 -2.79
N GLY A 60 0.67 -11.34 -2.99
CA GLY A 60 1.32 -11.03 -4.26
C GLY A 60 1.17 -12.15 -5.28
N VAL A 61 1.05 -11.80 -6.55
CA VAL A 61 0.90 -12.76 -7.66
C VAL A 61 2.24 -13.03 -8.35
N ALA A 62 2.96 -11.99 -8.74
CA ALA A 62 4.20 -12.13 -9.52
C ALA A 62 5.47 -12.31 -8.67
N LYS A 63 5.44 -11.91 -7.40
CA LYS A 63 6.54 -12.07 -6.41
C LYS A 63 7.91 -11.59 -6.88
N LEU A 64 7.95 -10.44 -7.56
CA LEU A 64 9.17 -9.85 -8.11
C LEU A 64 9.82 -8.84 -7.17
N ILE A 65 9.03 -8.15 -6.33
CA ILE A 65 9.48 -7.07 -5.43
C ILE A 65 9.63 -7.64 -4.03
N PRO A 66 10.83 -7.58 -3.40
CA PRO A 66 11.01 -7.94 -2.00
C PRO A 66 10.17 -7.04 -1.09
N MET A 67 9.66 -7.58 0.01
CA MET A 67 8.76 -6.84 0.92
C MET A 67 9.40 -5.56 1.49
N HIS A 68 10.68 -5.59 1.83
CA HIS A 68 11.38 -4.39 2.33
C HIS A 68 11.49 -3.28 1.27
N VAL A 69 11.62 -3.64 -0.01
CA VAL A 69 11.60 -2.66 -1.12
C VAL A 69 10.18 -2.12 -1.31
N HIS A 70 9.17 -2.97 -1.22
CA HIS A 70 7.77 -2.56 -1.29
C HIS A 70 7.43 -1.51 -0.24
N LEU A 71 7.81 -1.70 1.03
CA LEU A 71 7.57 -0.73 2.09
C LEU A 71 8.26 0.63 1.84
N VAL A 72 9.45 0.63 1.24
CA VAL A 72 10.12 1.87 0.82
C VAL A 72 9.33 2.54 -0.30
N MET A 73 8.84 1.77 -1.26
CA MET A 73 8.00 2.29 -2.34
C MET A 73 6.70 2.91 -1.81
N ASP A 74 6.04 2.26 -0.83
CA ASP A 74 4.84 2.79 -0.20
C ASP A 74 5.10 4.12 0.51
N ALA A 75 6.20 4.23 1.24
CA ALA A 75 6.59 5.48 1.88
C ALA A 75 6.84 6.61 0.85
N LEU A 76 7.50 6.29 -0.27
CA LEU A 76 7.75 7.26 -1.36
C LEU A 76 6.46 7.62 -2.10
N ILE A 77 5.61 6.66 -2.39
CA ILE A 77 4.29 6.88 -2.99
C ILE A 77 3.42 7.74 -2.06
N GLY A 78 3.43 7.43 -0.77
CA GLY A 78 2.71 8.21 0.24
C GLY A 78 3.20 9.65 0.32
N ALA A 79 4.52 9.87 0.31
CA ALA A 79 5.10 11.22 0.30
C ALA A 79 4.73 11.98 -0.98
N PHE A 80 4.81 11.35 -2.13
CA PHE A 80 4.38 11.93 -3.40
C PHE A 80 2.90 12.31 -3.37
N LEU A 81 2.03 11.41 -2.90
CA LEU A 81 0.60 11.66 -2.79
C LEU A 81 0.30 12.82 -1.83
N ALA A 82 0.95 12.87 -0.67
CA ALA A 82 0.76 13.93 0.32
C ALA A 82 1.18 15.31 -0.20
N LEU A 83 2.24 15.37 -1.02
CA LEU A 83 2.76 16.61 -1.60
C LEU A 83 2.07 17.00 -2.91
N SER A 84 1.34 16.09 -3.53
CA SER A 84 0.75 16.27 -4.86
C SER A 84 -0.16 17.50 -5.01
N PRO A 85 -0.94 17.94 -4.00
CA PRO A 85 -1.75 19.16 -4.14
C PRO A 85 -0.94 20.40 -4.48
N TRP A 86 0.26 20.51 -3.93
CA TRP A 86 1.17 21.64 -4.21
C TRP A 86 2.00 21.42 -5.46
N ILE A 87 2.45 20.20 -5.71
CA ILE A 87 3.22 19.87 -6.92
C ILE A 87 2.39 20.12 -8.18
N PHE A 88 1.12 19.73 -8.19
CA PHE A 88 0.24 19.84 -9.35
C PHE A 88 -0.76 21.00 -9.27
N GLY A 89 -0.66 21.84 -8.23
CA GLY A 89 -1.39 23.10 -8.13
C GLY A 89 -2.90 22.97 -7.86
N PHE A 90 -3.34 21.91 -7.17
CA PHE A 90 -4.75 21.77 -6.78
C PHE A 90 -5.02 21.97 -5.29
N SER A 91 -4.07 22.52 -4.54
CA SER A 91 -4.24 22.83 -3.11
C SER A 91 -5.33 23.87 -2.83
N ASP A 92 -5.66 24.71 -3.81
CA ASP A 92 -6.67 25.76 -3.72
C ASP A 92 -8.04 25.37 -4.31
N GLU A 93 -8.16 24.15 -4.85
CA GLU A 93 -9.36 23.67 -5.55
C GLU A 93 -10.45 23.09 -4.63
N GLY A 94 -10.33 23.33 -3.33
CA GLY A 94 -11.28 22.87 -2.33
C GLY A 94 -10.75 21.71 -1.46
N THR A 95 -11.23 21.67 -0.22
CA THR A 95 -10.79 20.69 0.78
C THR A 95 -11.05 19.26 0.35
N ASN A 96 -12.13 19.01 -0.37
CA ASN A 96 -12.48 17.69 -0.90
C ASN A 96 -11.48 17.20 -1.96
N ALA A 97 -10.75 18.09 -2.63
CA ALA A 97 -9.73 17.72 -3.61
C ALA A 97 -8.37 17.44 -2.95
N TRP A 98 -7.87 18.34 -2.11
CA TRP A 98 -6.51 18.18 -1.56
C TRP A 98 -6.43 17.33 -0.30
N LEU A 99 -7.43 17.39 0.59
CA LEU A 99 -7.37 16.70 1.89
C LEU A 99 -7.26 15.17 1.78
N PRO A 100 -8.01 14.47 0.91
CA PRO A 100 -7.84 13.03 0.74
C PRO A 100 -6.42 12.63 0.34
N HIS A 101 -5.77 13.39 -0.55
CA HIS A 101 -4.40 13.13 -0.97
C HIS A 101 -3.41 13.25 0.18
N VAL A 102 -3.54 14.28 1.00
CA VAL A 102 -2.67 14.51 2.16
C VAL A 102 -2.89 13.44 3.23
N VAL A 103 -4.15 13.17 3.58
CA VAL A 103 -4.48 12.19 4.63
C VAL A 103 -4.05 10.78 4.24
N VAL A 104 -4.39 10.34 3.04
CA VAL A 104 -4.00 9.00 2.56
C VAL A 104 -2.49 8.90 2.41
N GLY A 105 -1.83 9.92 1.85
CA GLY A 105 -0.38 9.93 1.70
C GLY A 105 0.36 9.83 3.04
N LEU A 106 -0.06 10.57 4.06
CA LEU A 106 0.51 10.49 5.41
C LEU A 106 0.20 9.14 6.07
N ALA A 107 -1.00 8.60 5.87
CA ALA A 107 -1.38 7.28 6.37
C ALA A 107 -0.49 6.19 5.76
N GLU A 108 -0.19 6.24 4.47
CA GLU A 108 0.71 5.29 3.79
C GLU A 108 2.13 5.33 4.37
N ILE A 109 2.68 6.52 4.61
CA ILE A 109 3.98 6.66 5.27
C ILE A 109 3.95 6.01 6.66
N GLY A 110 2.91 6.28 7.44
CA GLY A 110 2.74 5.71 8.79
C GLY A 110 2.60 4.20 8.76
N ILE A 111 1.79 3.67 7.86
CA ILE A 111 1.58 2.23 7.67
C ILE A 111 2.90 1.55 7.27
N ALA A 112 3.62 2.09 6.30
CA ALA A 112 4.91 1.57 5.89
C ALA A 112 5.93 1.55 7.05
N ALA A 113 5.94 2.59 7.89
CA ALA A 113 6.85 2.69 9.02
C ALA A 113 6.59 1.64 10.12
N VAL A 114 5.32 1.23 10.31
CA VAL A 114 4.93 0.25 11.34
C VAL A 114 4.72 -1.16 10.79
N SER A 115 4.91 -1.36 9.50
CA SER A 115 4.78 -2.67 8.85
C SER A 115 6.06 -3.49 8.95
N SER A 116 5.90 -4.81 9.12
CA SER A 116 7.03 -5.73 9.15
C SER A 116 7.39 -6.18 7.74
N PRO A 117 8.68 -6.16 7.36
CA PRO A 117 9.14 -6.73 6.09
C PRO A 117 9.25 -8.26 6.12
N TRP A 118 9.01 -8.88 7.28
CA TRP A 118 9.16 -10.30 7.50
C TRP A 118 7.83 -10.95 7.87
N PRO A 119 7.57 -12.20 7.43
CA PRO A 119 6.43 -12.98 7.90
C PRO A 119 6.47 -13.19 9.41
N ARG A 120 5.33 -13.42 10.03
CA ARG A 120 5.29 -13.77 11.46
C ARG A 120 6.08 -15.04 11.74
N ARG A 121 6.77 -15.08 12.87
CA ARG A 121 7.48 -16.29 13.33
C ARG A 121 6.57 -17.50 13.40
N ASP A 122 5.33 -17.31 13.86
CA ASP A 122 4.33 -18.38 13.96
C ASP A 122 4.04 -19.05 12.60
N ASP A 123 4.09 -18.30 11.52
CA ASP A 123 3.89 -18.84 10.17
C ASP A 123 5.12 -19.61 9.67
N LEU A 124 6.31 -19.19 10.08
CA LEU A 124 7.57 -19.88 9.78
C LEU A 124 7.61 -21.22 10.53
N ASP A 125 7.33 -21.20 11.83
CA ASP A 125 7.28 -22.40 12.67
C ASP A 125 6.23 -23.40 12.18
N ARG A 126 5.09 -22.92 11.68
CA ARG A 126 4.06 -23.77 11.10
C ARG A 126 4.55 -24.46 9.83
N ARG A 127 5.20 -23.70 8.93
CA ARG A 127 5.76 -24.23 7.68
C ARG A 127 6.85 -25.25 7.95
N GLU A 128 7.70 -25.02 8.94
CA GLU A 128 8.72 -25.98 9.35
C GLU A 128 8.08 -27.28 9.86
N ARG A 129 7.07 -27.19 10.74
CA ARG A 129 6.33 -28.38 11.23
C ARG A 129 5.65 -29.15 10.10
N GLU A 130 5.05 -28.46 9.14
CA GLU A 130 4.42 -29.09 7.97
C GLU A 130 5.46 -29.81 7.08
N MET A 131 6.65 -29.24 6.93
CA MET A 131 7.75 -29.88 6.18
C MET A 131 8.27 -31.14 6.90
N PHE A 132 8.45 -31.08 8.22
CA PHE A 132 8.91 -32.23 9.02
C PHE A 132 7.86 -33.34 9.09
N ASN A 133 6.57 -33.00 9.08
CA ASN A 133 5.47 -33.97 9.18
C ASN A 133 4.99 -34.49 7.82
N ARG A 134 5.61 -34.10 6.72
CA ARG A 134 5.29 -34.70 5.41
C ARG A 134 5.77 -36.16 5.39
N PRO A 135 4.88 -37.15 5.23
CA PRO A 135 5.32 -38.52 5.04
C PRO A 135 6.21 -38.59 3.80
N ALA A 136 7.34 -39.29 3.92
CA ALA A 136 8.18 -39.58 2.79
C ALA A 136 7.30 -40.21 1.67
N ARG A 137 7.21 -39.54 0.54
CA ARG A 137 6.54 -40.14 -0.63
C ARG A 137 7.36 -41.34 -1.04
N ALA A 138 6.78 -42.51 -0.80
CA ALA A 138 7.31 -43.75 -1.30
C ALA A 138 7.28 -43.78 -2.84
#